data_c010e0b25f4840d825bc7ce7c2f986b6
#
_entry.id   c010e0b25f4840d825bc7ce7c2f986b6
#
_cell.length_a   1.000
_cell.length_b   1.000
_cell.length_c   1.000
_cell.angle_alpha   90.00
_cell.angle_beta   90.00
_cell.angle_gamma   90.00
#
_symmetry.space_group_name_H-M   'P 1'
#
loop_
_entity.id
_entity.type
_entity.pdbx_description
1 polymer ?
#
loop_
_entity_poly.entity_id
_entity_poly.type
_entity_poly.pdbx_seq_one_letter_code
_entity_poly.pdbx_strand_id
1 'polypeptide(L)'
;MNDTVSNNLQKVRKRIELASTAAGRASDAVKLLAVSKTMPAQAVREAHAAGQLAFGENYIQEGVDKIASLADLPLEWHCIGPIQSNKSKLVAENFAWVHSVDRLKIAERLSAQRPPHLPPLQVCLQVNVDGGNNKSGVAPQELLALAQAVAKLPHLQLRGLMTIPEPAANELAARTVHRQAKELFDSLNAAGLKLDTLSMGMTADLEAAIAEGSTCLRVGTAIFGARQ
;
A
#
# COMPACT_ATOMS: atom_id res chain seq x y z
N MET A 1 4.70 -22.23 -21.62
CA MET A 1 5.56 -22.19 -20.41
C MET A 1 4.63 -21.76 -19.28
N ASN A 2 4.44 -22.60 -18.26
CA ASN A 2 3.66 -22.21 -17.09
C ASN A 2 4.42 -21.07 -16.41
N ASP A 3 3.82 -19.87 -16.39
CA ASP A 3 4.34 -18.73 -15.66
C ASP A 3 4.16 -19.02 -14.16
N THR A 4 5.23 -19.46 -13.50
CA THR A 4 5.23 -19.68 -12.06
C THR A 4 5.26 -18.34 -11.32
N VAL A 5 4.76 -18.31 -10.08
CA VAL A 5 4.82 -17.12 -9.21
C VAL A 5 6.25 -16.57 -9.12
N SER A 6 7.25 -17.45 -9.03
CA SER A 6 8.66 -17.06 -9.00
C SER A 6 9.10 -16.33 -10.27
N ASN A 7 8.79 -16.86 -11.46
CA ASN A 7 9.13 -16.23 -12.73
C ASN A 7 8.44 -14.86 -12.90
N ASN A 8 7.19 -14.79 -12.49
CA ASN A 8 6.41 -13.56 -12.55
C ASN A 8 6.97 -12.48 -11.60
N LEU A 9 7.37 -12.86 -10.38
CA LEU A 9 8.05 -11.95 -9.46
C LEU A 9 9.35 -11.41 -10.04
N GLN A 10 10.16 -12.25 -10.68
CA GLN A 10 11.40 -11.82 -11.34
C GLN A 10 11.11 -10.81 -12.46
N LYS A 11 10.10 -11.07 -13.31
CA LYS A 11 9.66 -10.14 -14.36
C LYS A 11 9.23 -8.79 -13.78
N VAL A 12 8.44 -8.79 -12.70
CA VAL A 12 7.99 -7.55 -12.04
C VAL A 12 9.17 -6.80 -11.43
N ARG A 13 10.07 -7.47 -10.71
CA ARG A 13 11.28 -6.84 -10.16
C ARG A 13 12.15 -6.23 -11.25
N LYS A 14 12.31 -6.89 -12.38
CA LYS A 14 13.06 -6.35 -13.51
C LYS A 14 12.40 -5.11 -14.12
N ARG A 15 11.05 -5.07 -14.21
CA ARG A 15 10.33 -3.87 -14.62
C ARG A 15 10.59 -2.71 -13.67
N ILE A 16 10.52 -2.97 -12.35
CA ILE A 16 10.77 -1.95 -11.31
C ILE A 16 12.20 -1.41 -11.42
N GLU A 17 13.19 -2.29 -11.56
CA GLU A 17 14.60 -1.91 -11.72
C GLU A 17 14.81 -1.00 -12.94
N LEU A 18 14.27 -1.40 -14.10
CA LEU A 18 14.38 -0.63 -15.33
C LEU A 18 13.70 0.73 -15.23
N ALA A 19 12.49 0.77 -14.68
CA ALA A 19 11.75 2.01 -14.47
C ALA A 19 12.44 2.94 -13.45
N SER A 20 13.00 2.39 -12.36
CA SER A 20 13.77 3.16 -11.38
C SER A 20 15.02 3.76 -12.02
N THR A 21 15.76 2.98 -12.78
CA THR A 21 16.95 3.45 -13.52
C THR A 21 16.58 4.57 -14.52
N ALA A 22 15.51 4.37 -15.29
CA ALA A 22 15.03 5.38 -16.25
C ALA A 22 14.59 6.69 -15.56
N ALA A 23 14.11 6.60 -14.33
CA ALA A 23 13.73 7.75 -13.50
C ALA A 23 14.92 8.35 -12.70
N GLY A 24 16.15 7.84 -12.88
CA GLY A 24 17.33 8.29 -12.12
C GLY A 24 17.27 7.97 -10.63
N ARG A 25 16.52 6.92 -10.24
CA ARG A 25 16.32 6.51 -8.85
C ARG A 25 17.11 5.25 -8.51
N ALA A 26 17.50 5.10 -7.25
CA ALA A 26 18.15 3.89 -6.76
C ALA A 26 17.21 2.67 -6.91
N SER A 27 17.76 1.49 -7.16
CA SER A 27 17.00 0.25 -7.38
C SER A 27 16.18 -0.20 -6.17
N ASP A 28 16.60 0.19 -4.97
CA ASP A 28 15.95 -0.10 -3.68
C ASP A 28 15.00 1.01 -3.21
N ALA A 29 14.87 2.10 -3.98
CA ALA A 29 13.98 3.22 -3.64
C ALA A 29 12.48 2.88 -3.70
N VAL A 30 12.13 1.70 -4.23
CA VAL A 30 10.75 1.28 -4.46
C VAL A 30 10.49 -0.11 -3.89
N LYS A 31 9.67 -0.18 -2.84
CA LYS A 31 9.21 -1.43 -2.24
C LYS A 31 8.13 -2.08 -3.11
N LEU A 32 8.27 -3.38 -3.36
CA LEU A 32 7.22 -4.18 -3.98
C LEU A 32 6.33 -4.80 -2.90
N LEU A 33 5.05 -4.47 -2.92
CA LEU A 33 4.01 -5.11 -2.14
C LEU A 33 3.25 -6.09 -3.05
N ALA A 34 3.38 -7.38 -2.77
CA ALA A 34 2.66 -8.42 -3.51
C ALA A 34 1.21 -8.50 -3.01
N VAL A 35 0.24 -8.19 -3.87
CA VAL A 35 -1.18 -8.17 -3.50
C VAL A 35 -1.76 -9.56 -3.68
N SER A 36 -1.95 -10.26 -2.56
CA SER A 36 -2.35 -11.68 -2.51
C SER A 36 -3.83 -11.91 -2.22
N LYS A 37 -4.66 -10.86 -2.31
CA LYS A 37 -6.11 -10.97 -2.15
C LYS A 37 -6.69 -12.03 -3.09
N THR A 38 -7.61 -12.86 -2.58
CA THR A 38 -8.25 -13.99 -3.28
C THR A 38 -7.32 -15.13 -3.68
N MET A 39 -6.03 -15.06 -3.32
CA MET A 39 -5.07 -16.13 -3.60
C MET A 39 -4.94 -17.06 -2.37
N PRO A 40 -4.73 -18.36 -2.60
CA PRO A 40 -4.52 -19.30 -1.49
C PRO A 40 -3.18 -19.04 -0.77
N ALA A 41 -3.08 -19.48 0.49
CA ALA A 41 -1.86 -19.38 1.29
C ALA A 41 -0.65 -20.04 0.60
N GLN A 42 -0.87 -21.09 -0.19
CA GLN A 42 0.18 -21.75 -0.98
C GLN A 42 0.86 -20.80 -1.97
N ALA A 43 0.10 -19.92 -2.65
CA ALA A 43 0.68 -18.94 -3.55
C ALA A 43 1.56 -17.91 -2.82
N VAL A 44 1.20 -17.56 -1.57
CA VAL A 44 2.04 -16.71 -0.71
C VAL A 44 3.34 -17.42 -0.34
N ARG A 45 3.30 -18.73 0.01
CA ARG A 45 4.51 -19.53 0.27
C ARG A 45 5.44 -19.60 -0.94
N GLU A 46 4.88 -19.76 -2.14
CA GLU A 46 5.67 -19.77 -3.39
C GLU A 46 6.34 -18.40 -3.63
N ALA A 47 5.61 -17.32 -3.42
CA ALA A 47 6.16 -15.97 -3.52
C ALA A 47 7.24 -15.71 -2.45
N HIS A 48 7.04 -16.17 -1.22
CA HIS A 48 8.04 -16.08 -0.15
C HIS A 48 9.31 -16.88 -0.49
N ALA A 49 9.18 -18.10 -1.01
CA ALA A 49 10.31 -18.91 -1.47
C ALA A 49 11.13 -18.20 -2.58
N ALA A 50 10.48 -17.32 -3.36
CA ALA A 50 11.13 -16.43 -4.33
C ALA A 50 11.61 -15.09 -3.73
N GLY A 51 11.64 -14.96 -2.40
CA GLY A 51 12.18 -13.82 -1.66
C GLY A 51 11.22 -12.64 -1.51
N GLN A 52 9.89 -12.84 -1.63
CA GLN A 52 8.92 -11.81 -1.32
C GLN A 52 8.53 -11.86 0.17
N LEU A 53 8.61 -10.71 0.85
CA LEU A 53 8.33 -10.63 2.28
C LEU A 53 7.07 -9.81 2.62
N ALA A 54 6.75 -8.80 1.79
CA ALA A 54 5.63 -7.88 2.04
C ALA A 54 4.41 -8.27 1.19
N PHE A 55 3.26 -8.48 1.85
CA PHE A 55 2.02 -8.91 1.21
C PHE A 55 0.86 -7.98 1.55
N GLY A 56 0.02 -7.70 0.56
CA GLY A 56 -1.15 -6.82 0.70
C GLY A 56 -2.47 -7.57 0.57
N GLU A 57 -3.38 -7.33 1.53
CA GLU A 57 -4.71 -7.91 1.57
C GLU A 57 -5.78 -6.83 1.55
N ASN A 58 -6.85 -7.07 0.78
CA ASN A 58 -8.00 -6.16 0.72
C ASN A 58 -9.12 -6.58 1.69
N TYR A 59 -9.28 -7.88 1.90
CA TYR A 59 -10.36 -8.43 2.70
C TYR A 59 -9.82 -8.83 4.08
N ILE A 60 -10.29 -8.13 5.12
CA ILE A 60 -9.70 -8.22 6.46
C ILE A 60 -9.75 -9.64 7.01
N GLN A 61 -10.89 -10.34 6.88
CA GLN A 61 -11.01 -11.70 7.40
C GLN A 61 -10.10 -12.67 6.66
N GLU A 62 -10.10 -12.62 5.34
CA GLU A 62 -9.19 -13.43 4.51
C GLU A 62 -7.71 -13.17 4.89
N GLY A 63 -7.35 -11.90 5.11
CA GLY A 63 -6.00 -11.54 5.52
C GLY A 63 -5.63 -12.14 6.88
N VAL A 64 -6.52 -12.03 7.87
CA VAL A 64 -6.29 -12.61 9.22
C VAL A 64 -6.15 -14.12 9.16
N ASP A 65 -6.99 -14.82 8.39
CA ASP A 65 -6.92 -16.27 8.23
C ASP A 65 -5.60 -16.70 7.55
N LYS A 66 -5.13 -15.94 6.55
CA LYS A 66 -3.81 -16.16 5.92
C LYS A 66 -2.66 -15.89 6.90
N ILE A 67 -2.69 -14.80 7.65
CA ILE A 67 -1.69 -14.47 8.66
C ILE A 67 -1.55 -15.64 9.64
N ALA A 68 -2.67 -16.16 10.15
CA ALA A 68 -2.67 -17.28 11.07
C ALA A 68 -2.11 -18.56 10.43
N SER A 69 -2.47 -18.86 9.18
CA SER A 69 -2.02 -20.07 8.48
C SER A 69 -0.55 -20.05 8.03
N LEU A 70 0.07 -18.85 8.03
CA LEU A 70 1.45 -18.60 7.59
C LEU A 70 2.32 -18.01 8.71
N ALA A 71 1.93 -18.21 9.98
CA ALA A 71 2.66 -17.70 11.14
C ALA A 71 4.08 -18.26 11.31
N ASP A 72 4.40 -19.34 10.59
CA ASP A 72 5.74 -19.93 10.50
C ASP A 72 6.71 -19.15 9.61
N LEU A 73 6.22 -18.17 8.84
CA LEU A 73 7.02 -17.36 7.91
C LEU A 73 7.15 -15.91 8.41
N PRO A 74 8.32 -15.27 8.22
CA PRO A 74 8.56 -13.88 8.64
C PRO A 74 7.96 -12.87 7.63
N LEU A 75 6.64 -12.87 7.47
CA LEU A 75 5.95 -12.05 6.49
C LEU A 75 5.51 -10.71 7.07
N GLU A 76 5.60 -9.66 6.27
CA GLU A 76 5.05 -8.35 6.60
C GLU A 76 3.69 -8.16 5.91
N TRP A 77 2.64 -8.01 6.72
CA TRP A 77 1.28 -7.94 6.24
C TRP A 77 0.73 -6.51 6.21
N HIS A 78 0.20 -6.12 5.06
CA HIS A 78 -0.37 -4.81 4.81
C HIS A 78 -1.88 -4.92 4.52
N CYS A 79 -2.69 -4.21 5.30
CA CYS A 79 -4.10 -3.99 4.98
C CYS A 79 -4.19 -2.82 3.98
N ILE A 80 -4.66 -3.11 2.78
CA ILE A 80 -4.78 -2.12 1.70
C ILE A 80 -6.23 -1.91 1.22
N GLY A 81 -7.17 -2.65 1.77
CA GLY A 81 -8.61 -2.50 1.51
C GLY A 81 -9.31 -1.60 2.53
N PRO A 82 -10.57 -1.22 2.28
CA PRO A 82 -11.33 -0.34 3.16
C PRO A 82 -11.58 -0.99 4.53
N ILE A 83 -11.48 -0.17 5.60
CA ILE A 83 -11.66 -0.64 6.97
C ILE A 83 -13.03 -0.23 7.48
N GLN A 84 -13.89 -1.21 7.71
CA GLN A 84 -15.13 -1.03 8.45
C GLN A 84 -14.83 -0.88 9.95
N SER A 85 -15.55 0.01 10.63
CA SER A 85 -15.31 0.31 12.05
C SER A 85 -15.39 -0.92 12.97
N ASN A 86 -16.27 -1.88 12.68
CA ASN A 86 -16.40 -3.13 13.42
C ASN A 86 -15.27 -4.15 13.18
N LYS A 87 -14.42 -3.92 12.15
CA LYS A 87 -13.28 -4.78 11.81
C LYS A 87 -11.92 -4.15 12.17
N SER A 88 -11.90 -2.90 12.66
CA SER A 88 -10.66 -2.19 12.99
C SER A 88 -9.79 -2.91 14.02
N LYS A 89 -10.39 -3.63 14.98
CA LYS A 89 -9.64 -4.42 15.98
C LYS A 89 -8.83 -5.54 15.32
N LEU A 90 -9.45 -6.31 14.40
CA LEU A 90 -8.75 -7.36 13.67
C LEU A 90 -7.54 -6.81 12.89
N VAL A 91 -7.69 -5.61 12.31
CA VAL A 91 -6.59 -4.95 11.61
C VAL A 91 -5.49 -4.54 12.59
N ALA A 92 -5.83 -3.88 13.68
CA ALA A 92 -4.88 -3.41 14.68
C ALA A 92 -4.07 -4.55 15.33
N GLU A 93 -4.66 -5.73 15.50
CA GLU A 93 -4.03 -6.88 16.15
C GLU A 93 -3.15 -7.71 15.22
N ASN A 94 -3.40 -7.70 13.90
CA ASN A 94 -2.80 -8.68 12.98
C ASN A 94 -1.91 -8.07 11.89
N PHE A 95 -2.14 -6.83 11.48
CA PHE A 95 -1.36 -6.22 10.40
C PHE A 95 -0.22 -5.36 10.92
N ALA A 96 0.86 -5.27 10.15
CA ALA A 96 1.98 -4.36 10.41
C ALA A 96 1.76 -2.98 9.77
N TRP A 97 1.02 -2.94 8.67
CA TRP A 97 0.74 -1.74 7.89
C TRP A 97 -0.75 -1.62 7.54
N VAL A 98 -1.20 -0.37 7.44
CA VAL A 98 -2.51 0.01 6.89
C VAL A 98 -2.32 1.13 5.90
N HIS A 99 -2.81 0.96 4.66
CA HIS A 99 -2.68 1.98 3.62
C HIS A 99 -3.97 2.79 3.40
N SER A 100 -5.07 2.38 4.00
CA SER A 100 -6.43 2.83 3.66
C SER A 100 -7.10 3.66 4.74
N VAL A 101 -6.33 4.39 5.55
CA VAL A 101 -6.90 5.32 6.53
C VAL A 101 -7.42 6.56 5.81
N ASP A 102 -8.73 6.76 5.80
CA ASP A 102 -9.41 7.84 5.09
C ASP A 102 -10.14 8.84 6.01
N ARG A 103 -10.21 8.57 7.31
CA ARG A 103 -10.89 9.42 8.30
C ARG A 103 -10.35 9.21 9.71
N LEU A 104 -10.40 10.26 10.51
CA LEU A 104 -9.85 10.27 11.88
C LEU A 104 -10.43 9.15 12.75
N LYS A 105 -11.74 8.90 12.69
CA LYS A 105 -12.41 7.86 13.47
C LYS A 105 -11.78 6.46 13.30
N ILE A 106 -11.33 6.11 12.10
CA ILE A 106 -10.65 4.82 11.87
C ILE A 106 -9.26 4.84 12.50
N ALA A 107 -8.50 5.92 12.34
CA ALA A 107 -7.18 6.05 12.95
C ALA A 107 -7.24 5.96 14.49
N GLU A 108 -8.19 6.66 15.12
CA GLU A 108 -8.42 6.61 16.56
C GLU A 108 -8.73 5.18 17.06
N ARG A 109 -9.57 4.45 16.33
CA ARG A 109 -9.88 3.06 16.65
C ARG A 109 -8.66 2.15 16.52
N LEU A 110 -7.89 2.28 15.44
CA LEU A 110 -6.66 1.51 15.24
C LEU A 110 -5.65 1.81 16.35
N SER A 111 -5.47 3.07 16.73
CA SER A 111 -4.61 3.51 17.82
C SER A 111 -5.03 2.91 19.16
N ALA A 112 -6.30 3.03 19.51
CA ALA A 112 -6.83 2.52 20.78
C ALA A 112 -6.83 0.98 20.87
N GLN A 113 -6.89 0.28 19.74
CA GLN A 113 -6.98 -1.18 19.65
C GLN A 113 -5.64 -1.86 19.36
N ARG A 114 -4.57 -1.08 19.08
CA ARG A 114 -3.23 -1.65 18.86
C ARG A 114 -2.68 -2.23 20.14
N PRO A 115 -2.38 -3.53 20.21
CA PRO A 115 -1.82 -4.14 21.42
C PRO A 115 -0.47 -3.49 21.80
N PRO A 116 -0.23 -3.18 23.10
CA PRO A 116 0.97 -2.46 23.54
C PRO A 116 2.28 -3.25 23.36
N HIS A 117 2.21 -4.57 23.22
CA HIS A 117 3.37 -5.43 22.97
C HIS A 117 3.78 -5.45 21.49
N LEU A 118 2.93 -4.96 20.59
CA LEU A 118 3.26 -4.85 19.15
C LEU A 118 3.91 -3.49 18.85
N PRO A 119 4.81 -3.44 17.85
CA PRO A 119 5.32 -2.16 17.35
C PRO A 119 4.16 -1.24 16.90
N PRO A 120 4.37 0.09 16.88
CA PRO A 120 3.38 1.01 16.32
C PRO A 120 2.92 0.58 14.93
N LEU A 121 1.61 0.61 14.70
CA LEU A 121 1.01 0.29 13.41
C LEU A 121 1.42 1.36 12.39
N GLN A 122 2.06 0.93 11.29
CA GLN A 122 2.47 1.83 10.21
C GLN A 122 1.23 2.21 9.40
N VAL A 123 0.97 3.50 9.20
CA VAL A 123 -0.24 3.95 8.51
C VAL A 123 0.06 4.93 7.38
N CYS A 124 -0.62 4.74 6.24
CA CYS A 124 -0.74 5.74 5.18
C CYS A 124 -2.18 6.28 5.13
N LEU A 125 -2.33 7.54 4.80
CA LEU A 125 -3.63 8.12 4.53
C LEU A 125 -4.01 7.87 3.08
N GLN A 126 -5.21 7.33 2.87
CA GLN A 126 -5.75 7.21 1.52
C GLN A 126 -6.36 8.55 1.10
N VAL A 127 -5.85 9.12 -0.01
CA VAL A 127 -6.33 10.38 -0.57
C VAL A 127 -7.01 10.16 -1.92
N ASN A 128 -8.15 10.83 -2.12
CA ASN A 128 -8.88 10.85 -3.38
C ASN A 128 -8.33 11.98 -4.27
N VAL A 129 -7.39 11.64 -5.17
CA VAL A 129 -6.68 12.62 -6.02
C VAL A 129 -7.42 12.98 -7.30
N ASP A 130 -8.34 12.14 -7.77
CA ASP A 130 -9.06 12.32 -9.03
C ASP A 130 -10.49 12.84 -8.86
N GLY A 131 -10.91 13.12 -7.62
CA GLY A 131 -12.18 13.81 -7.30
C GLY A 131 -13.44 13.00 -7.57
N GLY A 132 -13.34 11.69 -7.78
CA GLY A 132 -14.52 10.83 -7.99
C GLY A 132 -15.40 10.78 -6.75
N ASN A 133 -16.68 11.17 -6.88
CA ASN A 133 -17.63 11.26 -5.75
C ASN A 133 -17.93 9.93 -5.05
N ASN A 134 -17.61 8.80 -5.66
CA ASN A 134 -17.90 7.45 -5.15
C ASN A 134 -16.62 6.72 -4.67
N LYS A 135 -15.48 7.43 -4.51
CA LYS A 135 -14.22 6.82 -4.13
C LYS A 135 -13.89 7.00 -2.66
N SER A 136 -13.28 5.97 -2.10
CA SER A 136 -12.66 6.05 -0.78
C SER A 136 -11.44 6.97 -0.80
N GLY A 137 -11.19 7.62 0.31
CA GLY A 137 -10.07 8.53 0.48
C GLY A 137 -10.52 9.91 0.93
N VAL A 138 -9.69 10.55 1.74
CA VAL A 138 -9.90 11.93 2.20
C VAL A 138 -9.74 12.90 1.01
N ALA A 139 -10.51 13.96 1.00
CA ALA A 139 -10.36 15.03 0.01
C ALA A 139 -9.01 15.76 0.21
N PRO A 140 -8.32 16.18 -0.87
CA PRO A 140 -7.04 16.88 -0.76
C PRO A 140 -7.05 18.08 0.19
N GLN A 141 -8.16 18.81 0.26
CA GLN A 141 -8.34 19.99 1.12
C GLN A 141 -8.37 19.65 2.61
N GLU A 142 -8.80 18.44 2.97
CA GLU A 142 -8.90 17.96 4.35
C GLU A 142 -7.66 17.16 4.79
N LEU A 143 -6.77 16.84 3.85
CA LEU A 143 -5.66 15.92 4.05
C LEU A 143 -4.67 16.41 5.13
N LEU A 144 -4.28 17.69 5.13
CA LEU A 144 -3.33 18.22 6.11
C LEU A 144 -3.88 18.13 7.54
N ALA A 145 -5.14 18.50 7.75
CA ALA A 145 -5.78 18.44 9.05
C ALA A 145 -5.86 16.99 9.58
N LEU A 146 -6.23 16.05 8.70
CA LEU A 146 -6.25 14.63 9.03
C LEU A 146 -4.84 14.11 9.38
N ALA A 147 -3.84 14.46 8.57
CA ALA A 147 -2.47 14.03 8.77
C ALA A 147 -1.89 14.51 10.11
N GLN A 148 -2.12 15.78 10.45
CA GLN A 148 -1.69 16.35 11.74
C GLN A 148 -2.40 15.72 12.94
N ALA A 149 -3.67 15.36 12.80
CA ALA A 149 -4.42 14.66 13.84
C ALA A 149 -3.91 13.22 14.02
N VAL A 150 -3.73 12.49 12.92
CA VAL A 150 -3.25 11.08 12.95
C VAL A 150 -1.82 10.99 13.47
N ALA A 151 -0.95 11.92 13.12
CA ALA A 151 0.45 11.95 13.57
C ALA A 151 0.59 12.09 15.11
N LYS A 152 -0.45 12.54 15.81
CA LYS A 152 -0.47 12.68 17.28
C LYS A 152 -1.01 11.44 18.00
N LEU A 153 -1.58 10.48 17.29
CA LEU A 153 -2.19 9.31 17.89
C LEU A 153 -1.10 8.33 18.40
N PRO A 154 -1.20 7.86 19.65
CA PRO A 154 -0.29 6.85 20.17
C PRO A 154 -0.46 5.53 19.42
N HIS A 155 0.58 4.68 19.44
CA HIS A 155 0.60 3.35 18.83
C HIS A 155 0.42 3.34 17.30
N LEU A 156 0.36 4.50 16.63
CA LEU A 156 0.44 4.65 15.19
C LEU A 156 1.73 5.38 14.79
N GLN A 157 2.23 5.02 13.63
CA GLN A 157 3.30 5.76 12.95
C GLN A 157 2.77 6.19 11.58
N LEU A 158 2.51 7.48 11.41
CA LEU A 158 2.14 8.01 10.09
C LEU A 158 3.36 7.97 9.17
N ARG A 159 3.24 7.24 8.05
CA ARG A 159 4.33 7.02 7.10
C ARG A 159 4.13 7.76 5.79
N GLY A 160 2.89 8.04 5.39
CA GLY A 160 2.69 8.69 4.11
C GLY A 160 1.28 8.63 3.56
N LEU A 161 1.20 8.60 2.22
CA LEU A 161 -0.04 8.60 1.47
C LEU A 161 -0.21 7.32 0.66
N MET A 162 -1.47 6.99 0.36
CA MET A 162 -1.85 5.97 -0.61
C MET A 162 -2.92 6.51 -1.55
N THR A 163 -2.82 6.17 -2.83
CA THR A 163 -3.83 6.53 -3.85
C THR A 163 -4.26 5.33 -4.67
N ILE A 164 -5.53 5.28 -5.06
CA ILE A 164 -6.09 4.34 -6.03
C ILE A 164 -6.86 5.16 -7.06
N PRO A 165 -6.19 5.75 -8.05
CA PRO A 165 -6.86 6.52 -9.09
C PRO A 165 -7.66 5.63 -10.06
N GLU A 166 -8.54 6.24 -10.87
CA GLU A 166 -9.13 5.54 -12.01
C GLU A 166 -8.05 5.12 -13.01
N PRO A 167 -8.27 4.02 -13.74
CA PRO A 167 -7.40 3.63 -14.83
C PRO A 167 -7.24 4.79 -15.82
N ALA A 168 -6.01 5.20 -16.04
CA ALA A 168 -5.72 6.30 -16.95
C ALA A 168 -5.80 5.87 -18.41
N ALA A 169 -6.20 6.77 -19.30
CA ALA A 169 -6.33 6.50 -20.73
C ALA A 169 -4.97 6.26 -21.43
N ASN A 170 -3.89 6.81 -20.86
CA ASN A 170 -2.52 6.69 -21.36
C ASN A 170 -1.50 7.01 -20.26
N GLU A 171 -0.22 6.80 -20.56
CA GLU A 171 0.88 7.04 -19.63
C GLU A 171 0.95 8.49 -19.13
N LEU A 172 0.73 9.48 -19.99
CA LEU A 172 0.77 10.89 -19.62
C LEU A 172 -0.32 11.22 -18.60
N ALA A 173 -1.53 10.70 -18.78
CA ALA A 173 -2.64 10.86 -17.84
C ALA A 173 -2.32 10.16 -16.49
N ALA A 174 -1.76 8.95 -16.53
CA ALA A 174 -1.32 8.24 -15.33
C ALA A 174 -0.27 9.04 -14.55
N ARG A 175 0.75 9.56 -15.25
CA ARG A 175 1.78 10.42 -14.65
C ARG A 175 1.20 11.67 -14.02
N THR A 176 0.24 12.31 -14.68
CA THR A 176 -0.40 13.53 -14.15
C THR A 176 -1.07 13.25 -12.78
N VAL A 177 -1.83 12.17 -12.67
CA VAL A 177 -2.49 11.80 -11.40
C VAL A 177 -1.48 11.41 -10.32
N HIS A 178 -0.43 10.67 -10.66
CA HIS A 178 0.62 10.32 -9.71
C HIS A 178 1.43 11.53 -9.25
N ARG A 179 1.65 12.51 -10.13
CA ARG A 179 2.29 13.78 -9.77
C ARG A 179 1.46 14.57 -8.77
N GLN A 180 0.15 14.64 -8.92
CA GLN A 180 -0.74 15.27 -7.93
C GLN A 180 -0.59 14.61 -6.54
N ALA A 181 -0.52 13.28 -6.48
CA ALA A 181 -0.27 12.58 -5.22
C ALA A 181 1.10 12.93 -4.62
N LYS A 182 2.14 13.05 -5.46
CA LYS A 182 3.49 13.46 -5.03
C LYS A 182 3.48 14.90 -4.49
N GLU A 183 2.81 15.82 -5.15
CA GLU A 183 2.70 17.22 -4.70
C GLU A 183 2.01 17.32 -3.32
N LEU A 184 0.96 16.54 -3.10
CA LEU A 184 0.31 16.46 -1.78
C LEU A 184 1.27 15.88 -0.72
N PHE A 185 1.99 14.81 -1.05
CA PHE A 185 3.00 14.22 -0.15
C PHE A 185 4.09 15.23 0.21
N ASP A 186 4.60 15.99 -0.77
CA ASP A 186 5.62 17.01 -0.55
C ASP A 186 5.10 18.18 0.30
N SER A 187 3.85 18.59 0.07
CA SER A 187 3.21 19.63 0.86
C SER A 187 3.07 19.26 2.34
N LEU A 188 2.75 18.00 2.63
CA LEU A 188 2.71 17.50 4.01
C LEU A 188 4.09 17.50 4.66
N ASN A 189 5.13 17.12 3.93
CA ASN A 189 6.50 17.17 4.43
C ASN A 189 6.98 18.60 4.64
N ALA A 190 6.62 19.53 3.75
CA ALA A 190 6.87 20.96 3.93
C ALA A 190 6.15 21.55 5.16
N ALA A 191 4.99 20.97 5.53
CA ALA A 191 4.28 21.30 6.77
C ALA A 191 4.88 20.66 8.03
N GLY A 192 6.03 19.97 7.93
CA GLY A 192 6.78 19.42 9.06
C GLY A 192 6.48 17.95 9.39
N LEU A 193 5.65 17.26 8.60
CA LEU A 193 5.45 15.83 8.72
C LEU A 193 6.64 15.09 8.07
N LYS A 194 7.17 14.07 8.76
CA LYS A 194 8.32 13.30 8.26
C LYS A 194 7.85 12.03 7.57
N LEU A 195 7.23 12.19 6.41
CA LEU A 195 6.67 11.09 5.63
C LEU A 195 7.72 10.53 4.66
N ASP A 196 7.73 9.21 4.49
CA ASP A 196 8.68 8.49 3.63
C ASP A 196 8.01 7.51 2.66
N THR A 197 6.71 7.29 2.78
CA THR A 197 5.99 6.29 2.00
C THR A 197 4.92 6.92 1.12
N LEU A 198 5.09 6.77 -0.20
CA LEU A 198 4.10 7.12 -1.20
C LEU A 198 3.66 5.84 -1.91
N SER A 199 2.54 5.26 -1.43
CA SER A 199 1.98 4.03 -1.94
C SER A 199 1.07 4.33 -3.12
N MET A 200 1.59 4.19 -4.32
CA MET A 200 0.86 4.41 -5.58
C MET A 200 1.46 3.58 -6.71
N GLY A 201 0.64 3.25 -7.70
CA GLY A 201 1.01 2.41 -8.82
C GLY A 201 0.67 0.92 -8.62
N MET A 202 0.16 0.34 -9.66
CA MET A 202 -0.24 -1.07 -9.77
C MET A 202 0.36 -1.68 -11.04
N THR A 203 -0.04 -2.90 -11.41
CA THR A 203 0.50 -3.63 -12.57
C THR A 203 0.51 -2.81 -13.86
N ALA A 204 -0.53 -2.01 -14.11
CA ALA A 204 -0.73 -1.33 -15.39
C ALA A 204 0.02 0.01 -15.51
N ASP A 205 0.35 0.66 -14.37
CA ASP A 205 0.86 2.03 -14.31
C ASP A 205 2.13 2.18 -13.44
N LEU A 206 2.79 1.05 -13.14
CA LEU A 206 3.96 1.05 -12.23
C LEU A 206 5.10 1.93 -12.72
N GLU A 207 5.36 1.98 -14.04
CA GLU A 207 6.40 2.81 -14.62
C GLU A 207 6.08 4.30 -14.43
N ALA A 208 4.84 4.70 -14.70
CA ALA A 208 4.37 6.07 -14.47
C ALA A 208 4.44 6.46 -12.99
N ALA A 209 4.04 5.56 -12.09
CA ALA A 209 4.09 5.79 -10.65
C ALA A 209 5.55 5.94 -10.15
N ILE A 210 6.48 5.12 -10.63
CA ILE A 210 7.90 5.21 -10.30
C ILE A 210 8.48 6.55 -10.79
N ALA A 211 8.17 6.95 -12.02
CA ALA A 211 8.62 8.21 -12.58
C ALA A 211 8.17 9.43 -11.78
N GLU A 212 7.00 9.35 -11.15
CA GLU A 212 6.44 10.42 -10.32
C GLU A 212 6.70 10.22 -8.80
N GLY A 213 7.62 9.33 -8.43
CA GLY A 213 8.14 9.27 -7.06
C GLY A 213 7.50 8.23 -6.14
N SER A 214 6.75 7.25 -6.66
CA SER A 214 6.25 6.13 -5.84
C SER A 214 7.38 5.47 -5.05
N THR A 215 7.14 5.16 -3.79
CA THR A 215 8.07 4.39 -2.94
C THR A 215 7.53 3.00 -2.60
N CYS A 216 6.26 2.72 -2.91
CA CYS A 216 5.63 1.43 -2.68
C CYS A 216 4.63 1.13 -3.79
N LEU A 217 4.90 0.08 -4.56
CA LEU A 217 4.03 -0.44 -5.63
C LEU A 217 3.20 -1.61 -5.12
N ARG A 218 1.93 -1.67 -5.53
CA ARG A 218 1.00 -2.74 -5.17
C ARG A 218 0.67 -3.58 -6.40
N VAL A 219 1.32 -4.73 -6.53
CA VAL A 219 1.22 -5.58 -7.72
C VAL A 219 0.60 -6.93 -7.37
N GLY A 220 -0.50 -7.29 -8.00
CA GLY A 220 -1.20 -8.56 -7.81
C GLY A 220 -1.18 -9.41 -9.07
N THR A 221 -1.96 -9.02 -10.08
CA THR A 221 -2.21 -9.81 -11.31
C THR A 221 -0.92 -10.19 -12.05
N ALA A 222 0.08 -9.30 -12.10
CA ALA A 222 1.35 -9.62 -12.75
C ALA A 222 2.18 -10.67 -12.00
N ILE A 223 1.91 -10.91 -10.71
CA ILE A 223 2.60 -11.90 -9.87
C ILE A 223 1.81 -13.21 -9.85
N PHE A 224 0.53 -13.14 -9.49
CA PHE A 224 -0.29 -14.32 -9.20
C PHE A 224 -1.19 -14.76 -10.36
N GLY A 225 -1.25 -13.99 -11.45
CA GLY A 225 -2.15 -14.26 -12.57
C GLY A 225 -3.54 -13.64 -12.40
N ALA A 226 -4.39 -13.83 -13.40
CA ALA A 226 -5.79 -13.43 -13.33
C ALA A 226 -6.54 -14.27 -12.30
N ARG A 227 -7.57 -13.68 -11.70
CA ARG A 227 -8.46 -14.41 -10.77
C ARG A 227 -9.16 -15.54 -11.50
N GLN A 228 -9.16 -16.72 -10.91
CA GLN A 228 -9.99 -17.84 -11.34
C GLN A 228 -11.43 -17.64 -10.87
#